data_ff8a5f0f29207ad2d1be850f156c9c86
#
_entry.id   ff8a5f0f29207ad2d1be850f156c9c86
#
_cell.length_a   1.000
_cell.length_b   1.000
_cell.length_c   1.000
_cell.angle_alpha   90.00
_cell.angle_beta   90.00
_cell.angle_gamma   90.00
#
_symmetry.space_group_name_H-M   'P 1'
#
loop_
_entity.id
_entity.type
_entity.pdbx_description
1 polymer ?
#
loop_
_entity_poly.entity_id
_entity_poly.type
_entity_poly.pdbx_seq_one_letter_code
_entity_poly.pdbx_strand_id
1 'polypeptide(L)'
;VTEVIGYIGAEGEVVADNAASVPVAEATAQLESAGLEVPKAPAQAAPAATAEKAPLVDNEYDIIVVGGGPAGYYSAIRGAQLGGKVAIVEKSEFGGTCLNKGCIPTKTYLKNAEILDGLKIAAGRGINLASTNYTIDMDKTVDFKNSVVKTLTGGVQGLLKANKVTIFNGLGQVNPDKTVTIGSETIKGRNIILATGSKVSRINIPGIESQLVMTSDDILDLRELPKSLAVMGGGVVGIELGLVYASYGVEVTVVEMADRIIPAMDKEVSLELQKILAKKGMKIMTSVGVSEIVEANNQLTLKLNNGEEIVADRALLSIGRVPQLDGLENLNLELDRGRIKVNAYQETSIPGIYAPGDVNGTKMLAHAAYRMGEVAAENAMRGNVRKAHLDYTPAAVYTHPEVAMCGLTEEDARAKYGDVLIGKSSFAGNGRAIASNEAQGFVKVVADAKYHEILGVHIIGPAAAELINEASTIMENELTVDELLQSIHGHPTFSENM
;
A
#
# COMPACT_ATOMS: atom_id res chain seq x y z
N VAL A 1 11.22 -0.56 11.57
CA VAL A 1 12.13 -1.67 11.20
C VAL A 1 13.47 -1.05 10.95
N THR A 2 14.39 -1.17 11.91
CA THR A 2 15.79 -0.83 11.73
C THR A 2 16.50 -2.10 11.25
N GLU A 3 16.36 -2.44 9.99
CA GLU A 3 17.32 -3.34 9.37
C GLU A 3 18.62 -2.57 9.16
N VAL A 4 19.75 -3.21 9.44
CA VAL A 4 21.06 -2.69 9.05
C VAL A 4 21.10 -2.69 7.54
N ILE A 5 21.01 -1.49 6.92
CA ILE A 5 20.96 -1.32 5.46
C ILE A 5 22.34 -1.32 4.79
N GLY A 6 23.39 -1.43 5.59
CA GLY A 6 24.77 -1.53 5.10
C GLY A 6 25.79 -1.41 6.23
N TYR A 7 27.01 -1.85 5.94
CA TYR A 7 28.18 -1.67 6.80
C TYR A 7 29.20 -0.81 6.05
N ILE A 8 29.86 0.08 6.77
CA ILE A 8 31.03 0.83 6.27
C ILE A 8 32.23 0.33 7.05
N GLY A 9 33.17 -0.32 6.38
CA GLY A 9 34.41 -0.84 6.96
C GLY A 9 35.60 -0.61 6.04
N ALA A 10 36.80 -0.91 6.52
CA ALA A 10 38.02 -0.84 5.72
C ALA A 10 38.10 -2.01 4.73
N GLU A 11 38.83 -1.81 3.62
CA GLU A 11 39.00 -2.82 2.58
C GLU A 11 39.67 -4.10 3.17
N GLY A 12 38.99 -5.23 3.10
CA GLY A 12 39.46 -6.53 3.64
C GLY A 12 38.94 -6.86 5.04
N GLU A 13 38.09 -6.05 5.64
CA GLU A 13 37.46 -6.34 6.92
C GLU A 13 36.33 -7.39 6.75
N VAL A 14 36.44 -8.49 7.50
CA VAL A 14 35.42 -9.56 7.47
C VAL A 14 34.31 -9.19 8.42
N VAL A 15 33.16 -8.82 7.90
CA VAL A 15 31.95 -8.60 8.70
C VAL A 15 31.35 -9.96 9.08
N ALA A 16 31.36 -10.30 10.37
CA ALA A 16 30.77 -11.54 10.86
C ALA A 16 29.23 -11.44 10.78
N ASP A 17 28.58 -12.47 10.26
CA ASP A 17 27.12 -12.59 10.07
C ASP A 17 26.30 -12.63 11.39
N ASN A 18 26.94 -12.47 12.53
CA ASN A 18 26.31 -12.38 13.84
C ASN A 18 26.35 -10.94 14.36
N ALA A 19 25.47 -10.09 13.85
CA ALA A 19 25.26 -8.75 14.40
C ALA A 19 24.56 -8.80 15.77
N ALA A 20 25.31 -9.10 16.83
CA ALA A 20 25.01 -8.55 18.14
C ALA A 20 25.26 -7.02 18.01
N SER A 21 24.26 -6.20 18.30
CA SER A 21 24.36 -4.74 18.25
C SER A 21 25.54 -4.27 19.11
N VAL A 22 26.58 -3.74 18.49
CA VAL A 22 27.67 -3.06 19.21
C VAL A 22 27.04 -1.82 19.86
N PRO A 23 27.24 -1.58 21.16
CA PRO A 23 26.73 -0.38 21.82
C PRO A 23 27.27 0.87 21.11
N VAL A 24 26.41 1.86 20.88
CA VAL A 24 26.77 3.11 20.16
C VAL A 24 28.02 3.77 20.72
N ALA A 25 28.24 3.69 22.03
CA ALA A 25 29.44 4.21 22.70
C ALA A 25 30.74 3.53 22.24
N GLU A 26 30.71 2.24 21.91
CA GLU A 26 31.87 1.48 21.44
C GLU A 26 32.21 1.76 20.00
N ALA A 27 31.19 1.93 19.15
CA ALA A 27 31.34 2.37 17.77
C ALA A 27 31.88 3.81 17.68
N THR A 28 31.42 4.71 18.53
CA THR A 28 31.92 6.09 18.62
C THR A 28 33.40 6.14 19.02
N ALA A 29 33.80 5.35 20.01
CA ALA A 29 35.20 5.28 20.43
C ALA A 29 36.13 4.72 19.34
N GLN A 30 35.66 3.79 18.52
CA GLN A 30 36.42 3.27 17.38
C GLN A 30 36.60 4.31 16.27
N LEU A 31 35.59 5.12 15.99
CA LEU A 31 35.68 6.23 15.01
C LEU A 31 36.63 7.33 15.47
N GLU A 32 36.57 7.71 16.74
CA GLU A 32 37.50 8.68 17.33
C GLU A 32 38.95 8.18 17.32
N SER A 33 39.17 6.89 17.57
CA SER A 33 40.51 6.28 17.50
C SER A 33 41.06 6.20 16.08
N ALA A 34 40.20 6.22 15.07
CA ALA A 34 40.56 6.27 13.65
C ALA A 34 40.77 7.71 13.12
N GLY A 35 40.67 8.75 13.97
CA GLY A 35 40.87 10.15 13.60
C GLY A 35 39.77 10.74 12.73
N LEU A 36 38.59 10.13 12.71
CA LEU A 36 37.43 10.62 11.98
C LEU A 36 36.57 11.49 12.94
N GLU A 37 36.30 12.73 12.53
CA GLU A 37 35.35 13.58 13.25
C GLU A 37 33.94 12.98 13.14
N VAL A 38 33.39 12.59 14.28
CA VAL A 38 31.97 12.17 14.37
C VAL A 38 31.13 13.44 14.24
N PRO A 39 30.26 13.59 13.21
CA PRO A 39 29.35 14.72 13.13
C PRO A 39 28.50 14.74 14.40
N LYS A 40 28.54 15.83 15.16
CA LYS A 40 27.60 16.02 16.26
C LYS A 40 26.21 16.04 15.68
N ALA A 41 25.41 15.01 16.02
CA ALA A 41 23.99 15.01 15.71
C ALA A 41 23.40 16.35 16.16
N PRO A 42 22.53 17.00 15.36
CA PRO A 42 21.83 18.19 15.81
C PRO A 42 21.18 17.86 17.16
N ALA A 43 21.40 18.72 18.15
CA ALA A 43 20.89 18.52 19.49
C ALA A 43 19.38 18.30 19.39
N GLN A 44 18.93 17.05 19.50
CA GLN A 44 17.53 16.77 19.71
C GLN A 44 17.14 17.48 20.99
N ALA A 45 16.14 18.36 20.92
CA ALA A 45 15.58 18.99 22.09
C ALA A 45 15.33 17.90 23.14
N ALA A 46 15.88 18.07 24.31
CA ALA A 46 15.73 17.12 25.41
C ALA A 46 14.24 16.78 25.55
N PRO A 47 13.84 15.51 25.62
CA PRO A 47 12.45 15.16 25.82
C PRO A 47 11.97 15.88 27.06
N ALA A 48 10.83 16.60 26.95
CA ALA A 48 10.18 17.20 28.09
C ALA A 48 10.06 16.11 29.18
N ALA A 49 10.47 16.42 30.39
CA ALA A 49 10.47 15.49 31.50
C ALA A 49 9.09 14.80 31.59
N THR A 50 9.01 13.56 31.23
CA THR A 50 7.80 12.76 31.35
C THR A 50 7.52 12.62 32.83
N ALA A 51 6.37 13.10 33.29
CA ALA A 51 5.89 12.83 34.64
C ALA A 51 5.98 11.32 34.88
N GLU A 52 6.53 10.91 36.04
CA GLU A 52 6.64 9.48 36.39
C GLU A 52 5.26 8.82 36.26
N LYS A 53 5.14 7.91 35.33
CA LYS A 53 3.90 7.16 35.14
C LYS A 53 3.73 6.20 36.31
N ALA A 54 2.55 6.14 36.92
CA ALA A 54 2.23 5.15 37.93
C ALA A 54 2.62 3.72 37.46
N PRO A 55 3.13 2.84 38.31
CA PRO A 55 3.48 1.49 37.90
C PRO A 55 2.25 0.74 37.34
N LEU A 56 2.49 -0.11 36.33
CA LEU A 56 1.45 -0.96 35.75
C LEU A 56 1.23 -2.17 36.66
N VAL A 57 -0.02 -2.55 36.85
CA VAL A 57 -0.40 -3.81 37.48
C VAL A 57 -0.48 -4.95 36.45
N ASP A 58 -0.71 -6.18 36.91
CA ASP A 58 -0.91 -7.33 36.03
C ASP A 58 -2.08 -7.05 35.06
N ASN A 59 -1.93 -7.48 33.79
CA ASN A 59 -2.88 -7.22 32.70
C ASN A 59 -3.10 -5.74 32.32
N GLU A 60 -2.26 -4.82 32.81
CA GLU A 60 -2.22 -3.44 32.30
C GLU A 60 -1.04 -3.23 31.34
N TYR A 61 -1.29 -2.37 30.33
CA TYR A 61 -0.36 -2.04 29.27
C TYR A 61 -0.30 -0.52 29.04
N ASP A 62 0.84 -0.01 28.60
CA ASP A 62 0.93 1.38 28.15
C ASP A 62 0.12 1.61 26.89
N ILE A 63 0.17 0.62 25.98
CA ILE A 63 -0.58 0.62 24.72
C ILE A 63 -1.19 -0.76 24.47
N ILE A 64 -2.47 -0.79 24.13
CA ILE A 64 -3.11 -1.95 23.49
C ILE A 64 -3.41 -1.58 22.04
N VAL A 65 -2.90 -2.39 21.11
CA VAL A 65 -3.18 -2.25 19.68
C VAL A 65 -4.22 -3.27 19.27
N VAL A 66 -5.30 -2.83 18.63
CA VAL A 66 -6.38 -3.70 18.13
C VAL A 66 -6.32 -3.76 16.61
N GLY A 67 -5.88 -4.91 16.08
CA GLY A 67 -5.61 -5.18 14.68
C GLY A 67 -4.13 -5.34 14.39
N GLY A 68 -3.75 -6.42 13.71
CA GLY A 68 -2.36 -6.82 13.38
C GLY A 68 -1.93 -6.46 11.96
N GLY A 69 -2.67 -5.56 11.28
CA GLY A 69 -2.30 -5.05 9.95
C GLY A 69 -1.15 -4.04 9.98
N PRO A 70 -0.82 -3.41 8.82
CA PRO A 70 0.30 -2.46 8.69
C PRO A 70 0.35 -1.40 9.78
N ALA A 71 -0.74 -0.67 10.02
CA ALA A 71 -0.79 0.31 11.11
C ALA A 71 -0.55 -0.34 12.48
N GLY A 72 -1.14 -1.52 12.71
CA GLY A 72 -1.11 -2.16 14.03
C GLY A 72 0.24 -2.69 14.42
N TYR A 73 0.88 -3.52 13.59
CA TYR A 73 2.19 -4.08 13.99
C TYR A 73 3.30 -3.01 14.02
N TYR A 74 3.24 -1.97 13.16
CA TYR A 74 4.15 -0.82 13.28
C TYR A 74 3.93 -0.05 14.59
N SER A 75 2.67 0.21 14.97
CA SER A 75 2.35 0.85 16.25
C SER A 75 2.88 0.04 17.44
N ALA A 76 2.66 -1.27 17.43
CA ALA A 76 3.06 -2.14 18.51
C ALA A 76 4.59 -2.20 18.67
N ILE A 77 5.31 -2.38 17.56
CA ILE A 77 6.78 -2.39 17.55
C ILE A 77 7.32 -1.02 18.01
N ARG A 78 6.78 0.09 17.46
CA ARG A 78 7.24 1.43 17.82
C ARG A 78 6.98 1.75 19.29
N GLY A 79 5.80 1.42 19.81
CA GLY A 79 5.49 1.59 21.23
C GLY A 79 6.45 0.83 22.14
N ALA A 80 6.78 -0.41 21.78
CA ALA A 80 7.74 -1.22 22.52
C ALA A 80 9.17 -0.66 22.45
N GLN A 81 9.62 -0.20 21.27
CA GLN A 81 10.92 0.47 21.10
C GLN A 81 11.05 1.76 21.94
N LEU A 82 9.93 2.41 22.25
CA LEU A 82 9.87 3.57 23.15
C LEU A 82 9.82 3.18 24.63
N GLY A 83 10.00 1.90 24.96
CA GLY A 83 10.04 1.38 26.32
C GLY A 83 8.66 1.07 26.91
N GLY A 84 7.60 1.07 26.11
CA GLY A 84 6.25 0.74 26.56
C GLY A 84 6.02 -0.77 26.74
N LYS A 85 5.21 -1.15 27.75
CA LYS A 85 4.60 -2.48 27.81
C LYS A 85 3.43 -2.51 26.84
N VAL A 86 3.56 -3.25 25.74
CA VAL A 86 2.60 -3.24 24.62
C VAL A 86 1.93 -4.59 24.44
N ALA A 87 0.61 -4.58 24.23
CA ALA A 87 -0.15 -5.72 23.76
C ALA A 87 -0.70 -5.44 22.34
N ILE A 88 -0.81 -6.50 21.54
CA ILE A 88 -1.49 -6.46 20.23
C ILE A 88 -2.53 -7.58 20.17
N VAL A 89 -3.73 -7.25 19.68
CA VAL A 89 -4.86 -8.16 19.54
C VAL A 89 -5.16 -8.32 18.05
N GLU A 90 -5.12 -9.55 17.53
CA GLU A 90 -5.46 -9.85 16.13
C GLU A 90 -6.47 -11.01 16.05
N LYS A 91 -7.54 -10.81 15.28
CA LYS A 91 -8.63 -11.80 15.15
C LYS A 91 -8.36 -12.91 14.12
N SER A 92 -7.43 -12.66 13.20
CA SER A 92 -7.11 -13.59 12.11
C SER A 92 -5.59 -13.71 11.91
N GLU A 93 -5.04 -13.06 10.89
CA GLU A 93 -3.64 -13.22 10.50
C GLU A 93 -2.88 -11.89 10.60
N PHE A 94 -1.68 -11.93 11.22
CA PHE A 94 -0.77 -10.78 11.23
C PHE A 94 -0.37 -10.39 9.80
N GLY A 95 -0.11 -9.08 9.62
CA GLY A 95 0.14 -8.49 8.31
C GLY A 95 -1.10 -7.90 7.64
N GLY A 96 -2.30 -8.24 8.14
CA GLY A 96 -3.60 -7.69 7.70
C GLY A 96 -3.86 -7.89 6.20
N THR A 97 -4.68 -7.04 5.62
CA THR A 97 -5.05 -7.14 4.19
C THR A 97 -3.82 -7.12 3.28
N CYS A 98 -2.85 -6.24 3.54
CA CYS A 98 -1.71 -6.05 2.65
C CYS A 98 -0.90 -7.33 2.42
N LEU A 99 -0.49 -8.03 3.49
CA LEU A 99 0.35 -9.22 3.36
C LEU A 99 -0.46 -10.47 2.98
N ASN A 100 -1.71 -10.59 3.44
CA ASN A 100 -2.48 -11.82 3.28
C ASN A 100 -3.37 -11.84 2.04
N LYS A 101 -4.02 -10.70 1.71
CA LYS A 101 -5.13 -10.65 0.74
C LYS A 101 -5.11 -9.40 -0.15
N GLY A 102 -3.97 -8.73 -0.27
CA GLY A 102 -3.85 -7.47 -1.01
C GLY A 102 -2.53 -7.33 -1.74
N CYS A 103 -1.68 -6.42 -1.26
CA CYS A 103 -0.45 -6.01 -1.93
C CYS A 103 0.43 -7.18 -2.36
N ILE A 104 0.85 -8.01 -1.41
CA ILE A 104 1.84 -9.06 -1.66
C ILE A 104 1.30 -10.20 -2.53
N PRO A 105 0.12 -10.78 -2.25
CA PRO A 105 -0.47 -11.79 -3.12
C PRO A 105 -0.64 -11.30 -4.57
N THR A 106 -1.16 -10.09 -4.74
CA THR A 106 -1.38 -9.51 -6.07
C THR A 106 -0.06 -9.27 -6.82
N LYS A 107 0.97 -8.73 -6.14
CA LYS A 107 2.29 -8.49 -6.76
C LYS A 107 3.00 -9.80 -7.12
N THR A 108 2.77 -10.86 -6.34
CA THR A 108 3.25 -12.20 -6.69
C THR A 108 2.66 -12.68 -8.01
N TYR A 109 1.36 -12.45 -8.24
CA TYR A 109 0.71 -12.83 -9.51
C TYR A 109 1.08 -11.89 -10.66
N LEU A 110 1.23 -10.58 -10.41
CA LEU A 110 1.68 -9.63 -11.43
C LEU A 110 3.08 -9.97 -11.95
N LYS A 111 3.96 -10.52 -11.09
CA LYS A 111 5.27 -11.00 -11.56
C LYS A 111 5.16 -12.15 -12.54
N ASN A 112 4.16 -13.04 -12.38
CA ASN A 112 3.90 -14.08 -13.38
C ASN A 112 3.43 -13.45 -14.72
N ALA A 113 2.58 -12.43 -14.69
CA ALA A 113 2.15 -11.70 -15.89
C ALA A 113 3.34 -11.03 -16.61
N GLU A 114 4.27 -10.43 -15.88
CA GLU A 114 5.52 -9.86 -16.43
C GLU A 114 6.39 -10.93 -17.09
N ILE A 115 6.55 -12.10 -16.47
CA ILE A 115 7.29 -13.23 -17.06
C ILE A 115 6.65 -13.65 -18.38
N LEU A 116 5.32 -13.75 -18.45
CA LEU A 116 4.61 -14.11 -19.68
C LEU A 116 4.75 -13.05 -20.78
N ASP A 117 4.75 -11.79 -20.43
CA ASP A 117 5.01 -10.69 -21.37
C ASP A 117 6.47 -10.76 -21.89
N GLY A 118 7.43 -11.09 -21.02
CA GLY A 118 8.83 -11.35 -21.41
C GLY A 118 8.97 -12.49 -22.42
N LEU A 119 8.21 -13.57 -22.28
CA LEU A 119 8.21 -14.68 -23.25
C LEU A 119 7.70 -14.26 -24.63
N LYS A 120 6.69 -13.39 -24.68
CA LYS A 120 6.12 -12.90 -25.95
C LYS A 120 7.12 -12.08 -26.78
N ILE A 121 8.02 -11.31 -26.11
CA ILE A 121 9.00 -10.45 -26.80
C ILE A 121 10.33 -11.15 -27.08
N ALA A 122 10.57 -12.36 -26.52
CA ALA A 122 11.84 -13.07 -26.55
C ALA A 122 12.39 -13.26 -27.98
N ALA A 123 11.55 -13.70 -28.94
CA ALA A 123 11.94 -13.93 -30.33
C ALA A 123 12.45 -12.66 -31.02
N GLY A 124 11.80 -11.51 -30.79
CA GLY A 124 12.24 -10.23 -31.33
C GLY A 124 13.59 -9.75 -30.78
N ARG A 125 14.05 -10.33 -29.66
CA ARG A 125 15.36 -10.08 -29.04
C ARG A 125 16.41 -11.14 -29.40
N GLY A 126 16.09 -12.04 -30.32
CA GLY A 126 16.98 -13.12 -30.74
C GLY A 126 17.01 -14.33 -29.80
N ILE A 127 16.08 -14.42 -28.86
CA ILE A 127 15.94 -15.58 -27.95
C ILE A 127 14.86 -16.50 -28.53
N ASN A 128 15.28 -17.57 -29.20
CA ASN A 128 14.39 -18.53 -29.85
C ASN A 128 13.94 -19.59 -28.85
N LEU A 129 12.66 -19.59 -28.52
CA LEU A 129 12.03 -20.59 -27.68
C LEU A 129 11.62 -21.80 -28.52
N ALA A 130 11.81 -23.02 -28.02
CA ALA A 130 11.35 -24.24 -28.69
C ALA A 130 9.83 -24.30 -28.86
N SER A 131 9.10 -23.67 -27.95
CA SER A 131 7.66 -23.45 -28.01
C SER A 131 7.29 -22.20 -27.19
N THR A 132 6.29 -21.46 -27.65
CA THR A 132 5.66 -20.38 -26.89
C THR A 132 4.36 -20.84 -26.21
N ASN A 133 4.00 -22.11 -26.36
CA ASN A 133 2.86 -22.69 -25.68
C ASN A 133 3.17 -22.86 -24.19
N TYR A 134 2.30 -22.38 -23.36
CA TYR A 134 2.38 -22.55 -21.90
C TYR A 134 1.00 -22.87 -21.31
N THR A 135 0.99 -23.44 -20.14
CA THR A 135 -0.19 -23.63 -19.32
C THR A 135 0.06 -23.02 -17.95
N ILE A 136 -0.97 -22.48 -17.35
CA ILE A 136 -0.92 -21.97 -15.97
C ILE A 136 -1.39 -23.07 -15.03
N ASP A 137 -0.50 -23.53 -14.16
CA ASP A 137 -0.82 -24.44 -13.06
C ASP A 137 -1.25 -23.59 -11.86
N MET A 138 -2.57 -23.42 -11.69
CA MET A 138 -3.12 -22.55 -10.64
C MET A 138 -2.85 -23.10 -9.25
N ASP A 139 -2.76 -24.41 -9.05
CA ASP A 139 -2.40 -24.98 -7.75
C ASP A 139 -1.01 -24.53 -7.32
N LYS A 140 -0.01 -24.66 -8.21
CA LYS A 140 1.33 -24.17 -7.93
C LYS A 140 1.40 -22.65 -7.78
N THR A 141 0.62 -21.90 -8.57
CA THR A 141 0.56 -20.44 -8.51
C THR A 141 0.05 -20.00 -7.16
N VAL A 142 -1.06 -20.57 -6.67
CA VAL A 142 -1.63 -20.29 -5.34
C VAL A 142 -0.67 -20.74 -4.23
N ASP A 143 -0.07 -21.93 -4.34
CA ASP A 143 0.83 -22.45 -3.32
C ASP A 143 2.11 -21.60 -3.20
N PHE A 144 2.67 -21.13 -4.33
CA PHE A 144 3.80 -20.20 -4.32
C PHE A 144 3.41 -18.86 -3.64
N LYS A 145 2.28 -18.27 -4.01
CA LYS A 145 1.76 -17.06 -3.36
C LYS A 145 1.60 -17.28 -1.85
N ASN A 146 1.04 -18.41 -1.43
CA ASN A 146 0.87 -18.74 -0.02
C ASN A 146 2.21 -18.89 0.72
N SER A 147 3.25 -19.42 0.07
CA SER A 147 4.59 -19.51 0.63
C SER A 147 5.20 -18.14 0.91
N VAL A 148 5.03 -17.19 -0.01
CA VAL A 148 5.48 -15.79 0.14
C VAL A 148 4.74 -15.12 1.30
N VAL A 149 3.41 -15.26 1.36
CA VAL A 149 2.57 -14.73 2.46
C VAL A 149 3.04 -15.27 3.80
N LYS A 150 3.23 -16.60 3.90
CA LYS A 150 3.68 -17.26 5.14
C LYS A 150 5.04 -16.76 5.60
N THR A 151 5.97 -16.53 4.68
CA THR A 151 7.30 -15.99 5.00
C THR A 151 7.19 -14.61 5.64
N LEU A 152 6.40 -13.70 5.03
CA LEU A 152 6.28 -12.33 5.50
C LEU A 152 5.46 -12.21 6.78
N THR A 153 4.37 -12.94 6.92
CA THR A 153 3.55 -12.94 8.14
C THR A 153 4.32 -13.56 9.32
N GLY A 154 5.12 -14.60 9.06
CA GLY A 154 6.06 -15.15 10.03
C GLY A 154 7.11 -14.15 10.47
N GLY A 155 7.64 -13.35 9.54
CA GLY A 155 8.56 -12.24 9.83
C GLY A 155 7.93 -11.19 10.76
N VAL A 156 6.68 -10.76 10.50
CA VAL A 156 5.96 -9.83 11.38
C VAL A 156 5.81 -10.39 12.79
N GLN A 157 5.41 -11.66 12.92
CA GLN A 157 5.30 -12.31 14.24
C GLN A 157 6.66 -12.39 14.95
N GLY A 158 7.73 -12.69 14.20
CA GLY A 158 9.10 -12.68 14.71
C GLY A 158 9.51 -11.31 15.27
N LEU A 159 9.23 -10.24 14.53
CA LEU A 159 9.50 -8.85 14.95
C LEU A 159 8.72 -8.45 16.21
N LEU A 160 7.42 -8.81 16.29
CA LEU A 160 6.61 -8.56 17.48
C LEU A 160 7.20 -9.24 18.72
N LYS A 161 7.58 -10.52 18.60
CA LYS A 161 8.21 -11.29 19.69
C LYS A 161 9.57 -10.71 20.08
N ALA A 162 10.42 -10.37 19.12
CA ALA A 162 11.74 -9.76 19.37
C ALA A 162 11.62 -8.43 20.13
N ASN A 163 10.57 -7.66 19.88
CA ASN A 163 10.27 -6.43 20.61
C ASN A 163 9.44 -6.67 21.90
N LYS A 164 9.26 -7.92 22.33
CA LYS A 164 8.54 -8.29 23.56
C LYS A 164 7.10 -7.81 23.62
N VAL A 165 6.45 -7.69 22.46
CA VAL A 165 5.02 -7.37 22.38
C VAL A 165 4.21 -8.59 22.79
N THR A 166 3.25 -8.41 23.71
CA THR A 166 2.32 -9.47 24.11
C THR A 166 1.26 -9.65 23.04
N ILE A 167 1.09 -10.87 22.54
CA ILE A 167 0.17 -11.18 21.44
C ILE A 167 -1.08 -11.88 21.99
N PHE A 168 -2.25 -11.36 21.65
CA PHE A 168 -3.56 -11.97 21.91
C PHE A 168 -4.24 -12.30 20.58
N ASN A 169 -4.77 -13.53 20.47
CA ASN A 169 -5.48 -13.97 19.28
C ASN A 169 -7.01 -13.95 19.56
N GLY A 170 -7.73 -13.22 18.75
CA GLY A 170 -9.20 -13.11 18.85
C GLY A 170 -9.71 -11.72 18.51
N LEU A 171 -11.03 -11.58 18.44
CA LEU A 171 -11.67 -10.28 18.26
C LEU A 171 -11.54 -9.48 19.55
N GLY A 172 -10.87 -8.34 19.49
CA GLY A 172 -10.77 -7.39 20.59
C GLY A 172 -11.99 -6.47 20.62
N GLN A 173 -12.80 -6.57 21.68
CA GLN A 173 -13.89 -5.62 21.91
C GLN A 173 -13.42 -4.50 22.83
N VAL A 174 -13.41 -3.28 22.31
CA VAL A 174 -12.90 -2.11 23.02
C VAL A 174 -14.02 -1.43 23.80
N ASN A 175 -13.75 -1.09 25.07
CA ASN A 175 -14.70 -0.42 25.96
C ASN A 175 -14.24 1.02 26.26
N PRO A 176 -15.19 1.90 26.68
CA PRO A 176 -14.90 3.31 26.97
C PRO A 176 -13.87 3.55 28.07
N ASP A 177 -13.73 2.62 29.02
CA ASP A 177 -12.76 2.67 30.11
C ASP A 177 -11.35 2.18 29.71
N LYS A 178 -11.13 2.01 28.41
CA LYS A 178 -9.89 1.52 27.80
C LYS A 178 -9.55 0.07 28.16
N THR A 179 -10.54 -0.72 28.51
CA THR A 179 -10.40 -2.18 28.55
C THR A 179 -10.66 -2.78 27.17
N VAL A 180 -9.99 -3.89 26.88
CA VAL A 180 -10.20 -4.70 25.67
C VAL A 180 -10.53 -6.11 26.10
N THR A 181 -11.70 -6.59 25.71
CA THR A 181 -12.17 -7.95 25.98
C THR A 181 -11.87 -8.85 24.77
N ILE A 182 -11.20 -9.99 25.02
CA ILE A 182 -10.83 -10.98 24.01
C ILE A 182 -11.38 -12.35 24.50
N GLY A 183 -12.50 -12.78 23.99
CA GLY A 183 -13.21 -13.98 24.51
C GLY A 183 -13.55 -13.80 26.00
N SER A 184 -12.92 -14.59 26.88
CA SER A 184 -13.12 -14.51 28.33
C SER A 184 -12.07 -13.67 29.07
N GLU A 185 -11.07 -13.17 28.35
CA GLU A 185 -9.98 -12.39 28.94
C GLU A 185 -10.21 -10.88 28.75
N THR A 186 -9.86 -10.09 29.74
CA THR A 186 -9.93 -8.63 29.67
C THR A 186 -8.60 -8.02 30.09
N ILE A 187 -8.05 -7.16 29.26
CA ILE A 187 -6.83 -6.39 29.48
C ILE A 187 -7.13 -4.92 29.49
N LYS A 188 -6.27 -4.09 30.12
CA LYS A 188 -6.46 -2.66 30.24
C LYS A 188 -5.28 -1.88 29.69
N GLY A 189 -5.55 -0.85 28.88
CA GLY A 189 -4.54 0.04 28.33
C GLY A 189 -4.62 1.46 28.89
N ARG A 190 -3.47 2.09 29.08
CA ARG A 190 -3.44 3.56 29.25
C ARG A 190 -3.90 4.26 28.00
N ASN A 191 -3.48 3.72 26.86
CA ASN A 191 -3.88 4.17 25.53
C ASN A 191 -4.29 2.97 24.66
N ILE A 192 -5.20 3.21 23.72
CA ILE A 192 -5.67 2.22 22.75
C ILE A 192 -5.36 2.72 21.35
N ILE A 193 -4.86 1.83 20.48
CA ILE A 193 -4.67 2.09 19.06
C ILE A 193 -5.60 1.18 18.26
N LEU A 194 -6.59 1.78 17.60
CA LEU A 194 -7.58 1.12 16.77
C LEU A 194 -7.01 0.97 15.35
N ALA A 195 -6.43 -0.18 15.04
CA ALA A 195 -5.80 -0.47 13.74
C ALA A 195 -6.58 -1.57 12.98
N THR A 196 -7.90 -1.56 13.11
CA THR A 196 -8.81 -2.60 12.58
C THR A 196 -8.90 -2.64 11.06
N GLY A 197 -8.39 -1.61 10.37
CA GLY A 197 -8.23 -1.59 8.93
C GLY A 197 -9.55 -1.41 8.17
N SER A 198 -9.69 -2.13 7.07
CA SER A 198 -10.82 -2.02 6.13
C SER A 198 -11.32 -3.38 5.65
N LYS A 199 -12.54 -3.42 5.13
CA LYS A 199 -13.15 -4.57 4.45
C LYS A 199 -13.61 -4.20 3.04
N VAL A 200 -13.82 -5.21 2.18
CA VAL A 200 -14.34 -5.00 0.82
C VAL A 200 -15.71 -4.32 0.90
N SER A 201 -15.89 -3.28 0.09
CA SER A 201 -17.19 -2.61 -0.06
C SER A 201 -18.15 -3.51 -0.81
N ARG A 202 -19.42 -3.57 -0.35
CA ARG A 202 -20.48 -4.30 -1.01
C ARG A 202 -21.57 -3.34 -1.49
N ILE A 203 -22.21 -3.70 -2.59
CA ILE A 203 -23.39 -2.99 -3.12
C ILE A 203 -24.60 -3.90 -2.96
N ASN A 204 -25.78 -3.31 -2.90
CA ASN A 204 -27.04 -4.03 -2.83
C ASN A 204 -27.71 -4.01 -4.20
N ILE A 205 -27.38 -5.00 -5.04
CA ILE A 205 -28.04 -5.25 -6.31
C ILE A 205 -28.51 -6.71 -6.37
N PRO A 206 -29.59 -7.03 -7.11
CA PRO A 206 -30.05 -8.40 -7.27
C PRO A 206 -28.91 -9.30 -7.78
N GLY A 207 -28.75 -10.47 -7.19
CA GLY A 207 -27.79 -11.49 -7.59
C GLY A 207 -26.35 -11.30 -7.10
N ILE A 208 -26.04 -10.25 -6.33
CA ILE A 208 -24.66 -9.99 -5.83
C ILE A 208 -24.15 -11.07 -4.88
N GLU A 209 -25.06 -11.83 -4.22
CA GLU A 209 -24.72 -12.88 -3.28
C GLU A 209 -24.42 -14.23 -3.94
N SER A 210 -24.39 -14.31 -5.28
CA SER A 210 -23.96 -15.51 -6.00
C SER A 210 -22.54 -15.89 -5.60
N GLN A 211 -22.27 -17.18 -5.44
CA GLN A 211 -20.92 -17.69 -5.16
C GLN A 211 -19.94 -17.52 -6.32
N LEU A 212 -20.44 -17.24 -7.53
CA LEU A 212 -19.62 -16.90 -8.69
C LEU A 212 -19.17 -15.43 -8.68
N VAL A 213 -19.74 -14.60 -7.80
CA VAL A 213 -19.29 -13.24 -7.53
C VAL A 213 -18.26 -13.29 -6.41
N MET A 214 -17.03 -13.00 -6.76
CA MET A 214 -15.86 -13.13 -5.90
C MET A 214 -15.36 -11.75 -5.45
N THR A 215 -14.81 -11.67 -4.26
CA THR A 215 -14.03 -10.50 -3.83
C THR A 215 -12.55 -10.67 -4.17
N SER A 216 -11.73 -9.65 -3.90
CA SER A 216 -10.26 -9.77 -4.01
C SER A 216 -9.71 -10.90 -3.15
N ASP A 217 -10.34 -11.16 -1.99
CA ASP A 217 -9.91 -12.21 -1.08
C ASP A 217 -10.12 -13.61 -1.70
N ASP A 218 -11.27 -13.80 -2.37
CA ASP A 218 -11.65 -15.09 -2.95
C ASP A 218 -10.84 -15.40 -4.22
N ILE A 219 -10.70 -14.42 -5.12
CA ILE A 219 -10.05 -14.63 -6.43
C ILE A 219 -8.54 -14.91 -6.31
N LEU A 220 -7.90 -14.45 -5.23
CA LEU A 220 -6.49 -14.73 -4.95
C LEU A 220 -6.24 -16.19 -4.52
N ASP A 221 -7.28 -16.92 -4.15
CA ASP A 221 -7.22 -18.34 -3.79
C ASP A 221 -7.90 -19.26 -4.82
N LEU A 222 -8.31 -18.69 -5.97
CA LEU A 222 -8.95 -19.45 -7.04
C LEU A 222 -7.96 -20.39 -7.72
N ARG A 223 -8.26 -21.71 -7.67
CA ARG A 223 -7.38 -22.77 -8.20
C ARG A 223 -7.73 -23.23 -9.61
N GLU A 224 -8.81 -22.71 -10.18
CA GLU A 224 -9.22 -22.98 -11.56
C GLU A 224 -9.31 -21.67 -12.35
N LEU A 225 -8.75 -21.62 -13.55
CA LEU A 225 -8.91 -20.46 -14.43
C LEU A 225 -10.31 -20.47 -15.05
N PRO A 226 -11.12 -19.41 -14.84
CA PRO A 226 -12.34 -19.23 -15.60
C PRO A 226 -11.99 -18.91 -17.06
N LYS A 227 -12.92 -19.15 -18.00
CA LYS A 227 -12.74 -18.72 -19.38
C LYS A 227 -12.95 -17.21 -19.52
N SER A 228 -13.85 -16.66 -18.70
CA SER A 228 -14.21 -15.25 -18.72
C SER A 228 -14.42 -14.69 -17.32
N LEU A 229 -14.02 -13.43 -17.13
CA LEU A 229 -14.08 -12.70 -15.86
C LEU A 229 -14.66 -11.30 -16.10
N ALA A 230 -15.77 -10.98 -15.44
CA ALA A 230 -16.28 -9.62 -15.36
C ALA A 230 -15.73 -8.91 -14.11
N VAL A 231 -15.05 -7.80 -14.26
CA VAL A 231 -14.49 -7.00 -13.16
C VAL A 231 -15.41 -5.82 -12.90
N MET A 232 -16.07 -5.80 -11.76
CA MET A 232 -16.92 -4.68 -11.32
C MET A 232 -16.09 -3.70 -10.52
N GLY A 233 -15.72 -2.58 -11.11
CA GLY A 233 -14.86 -1.53 -10.59
C GLY A 233 -13.48 -1.50 -11.25
N GLY A 234 -13.20 -0.39 -11.93
CA GLY A 234 -11.93 -0.10 -12.61
C GLY A 234 -10.88 0.60 -11.74
N GLY A 235 -10.99 0.46 -10.41
CA GLY A 235 -9.97 0.91 -9.47
C GLY A 235 -8.70 0.03 -9.49
N VAL A 236 -7.72 0.37 -8.65
CA VAL A 236 -6.40 -0.30 -8.62
C VAL A 236 -6.52 -1.81 -8.52
N VAL A 237 -7.33 -2.31 -7.57
CA VAL A 237 -7.49 -3.76 -7.32
C VAL A 237 -8.08 -4.48 -8.55
N GLY A 238 -9.14 -3.92 -9.13
CA GLY A 238 -9.80 -4.50 -10.31
C GLY A 238 -8.89 -4.53 -11.53
N ILE A 239 -8.14 -3.45 -11.76
CA ILE A 239 -7.22 -3.34 -12.89
C ILE A 239 -6.02 -4.28 -12.74
N GLU A 240 -5.40 -4.35 -11.56
CA GLU A 240 -4.25 -5.25 -11.32
C GLU A 240 -4.65 -6.73 -11.45
N LEU A 241 -5.72 -7.14 -10.77
CA LEU A 241 -6.19 -8.53 -10.86
C LEU A 241 -6.75 -8.86 -12.24
N GLY A 242 -7.49 -7.94 -12.86
CA GLY A 242 -7.94 -8.09 -14.24
C GLY A 242 -6.78 -8.31 -15.22
N LEU A 243 -5.68 -7.55 -15.10
CA LEU A 243 -4.48 -7.72 -15.90
C LEU A 243 -3.83 -9.11 -15.69
N VAL A 244 -3.75 -9.57 -14.43
CA VAL A 244 -3.20 -10.91 -14.11
C VAL A 244 -3.99 -11.97 -14.86
N TYR A 245 -5.32 -12.00 -14.73
CA TYR A 245 -6.16 -13.00 -15.37
C TYR A 245 -6.15 -12.88 -16.90
N ALA A 246 -6.16 -11.66 -17.45
CA ALA A 246 -5.98 -11.45 -18.89
C ALA A 246 -4.64 -12.00 -19.39
N SER A 247 -3.56 -11.83 -18.65
CA SER A 247 -2.24 -12.38 -18.98
C SER A 247 -2.22 -13.92 -18.95
N TYR A 248 -3.06 -14.53 -18.14
CA TYR A 248 -3.27 -15.97 -18.06
C TYR A 248 -4.17 -16.52 -19.17
N GLY A 249 -4.72 -15.66 -20.05
CA GLY A 249 -5.56 -16.04 -21.18
C GLY A 249 -7.05 -16.03 -20.91
N VAL A 250 -7.49 -15.44 -19.78
CA VAL A 250 -8.90 -15.25 -19.44
C VAL A 250 -9.46 -14.06 -20.20
N GLU A 251 -10.68 -14.16 -20.75
CA GLU A 251 -11.39 -13.03 -21.35
C GLU A 251 -11.87 -12.06 -20.25
N VAL A 252 -11.26 -10.89 -20.13
CA VAL A 252 -11.55 -9.93 -19.06
C VAL A 252 -12.34 -8.75 -19.60
N THR A 253 -13.50 -8.48 -18.97
CA THR A 253 -14.28 -7.25 -19.19
C THR A 253 -14.36 -6.46 -17.89
N VAL A 254 -13.88 -5.22 -17.90
CA VAL A 254 -13.95 -4.28 -16.77
C VAL A 254 -15.15 -3.34 -16.97
N VAL A 255 -15.95 -3.17 -15.92
CA VAL A 255 -17.08 -2.24 -15.86
C VAL A 255 -16.80 -1.20 -14.79
N GLU A 256 -16.74 0.07 -15.18
CA GLU A 256 -16.43 1.20 -14.28
C GLU A 256 -17.50 2.28 -14.40
N MET A 257 -18.04 2.75 -13.27
CA MET A 257 -19.06 3.81 -13.22
C MET A 257 -18.49 5.19 -13.52
N ALA A 258 -17.22 5.43 -13.18
CA ALA A 258 -16.55 6.67 -13.52
C ALA A 258 -16.27 6.78 -15.03
N ASP A 259 -15.92 7.97 -15.49
CA ASP A 259 -15.58 8.25 -16.90
C ASP A 259 -14.25 7.62 -17.35
N ARG A 260 -13.46 7.10 -16.41
CA ARG A 260 -12.14 6.49 -16.64
C ARG A 260 -11.78 5.45 -15.57
N ILE A 261 -10.86 4.55 -15.90
CA ILE A 261 -10.28 3.61 -14.92
C ILE A 261 -9.33 4.36 -13.97
N ILE A 262 -9.00 3.75 -12.83
CA ILE A 262 -8.11 4.36 -11.80
C ILE A 262 -8.38 5.85 -11.60
N PRO A 263 -9.63 6.27 -11.33
CA PRO A 263 -10.06 7.67 -11.39
C PRO A 263 -9.36 8.59 -10.39
N ALA A 264 -8.68 8.03 -9.38
CA ALA A 264 -7.85 8.77 -8.42
C ALA A 264 -6.50 9.22 -9.00
N MET A 265 -6.08 8.67 -10.15
CA MET A 265 -4.85 9.05 -10.84
C MET A 265 -5.09 10.22 -11.80
N ASP A 266 -4.00 10.85 -12.27
CA ASP A 266 -4.10 11.89 -13.29
C ASP A 266 -4.82 11.39 -14.54
N LYS A 267 -5.63 12.24 -15.13
CA LYS A 267 -6.50 11.88 -16.26
C LYS A 267 -5.74 11.37 -17.48
N GLU A 268 -4.63 12.01 -17.84
CA GLU A 268 -3.85 11.58 -19.01
C GLU A 268 -3.22 10.21 -18.77
N VAL A 269 -2.73 9.95 -17.54
CA VAL A 269 -2.17 8.65 -17.13
C VAL A 269 -3.25 7.56 -17.21
N SER A 270 -4.43 7.83 -16.67
CA SER A 270 -5.57 6.91 -16.72
C SER A 270 -5.97 6.55 -18.15
N LEU A 271 -6.12 7.55 -19.03
CA LEU A 271 -6.50 7.35 -20.43
C LEU A 271 -5.42 6.59 -21.20
N GLU A 272 -4.14 6.84 -20.93
CA GLU A 272 -3.04 6.11 -21.57
C GLU A 272 -3.00 4.65 -21.11
N LEU A 273 -3.15 4.39 -19.80
CA LEU A 273 -3.24 3.02 -19.27
C LEU A 273 -4.42 2.26 -19.91
N GLN A 274 -5.58 2.90 -20.03
CA GLN A 274 -6.77 2.27 -20.64
C GLN A 274 -6.49 1.83 -22.08
N LYS A 275 -5.83 2.66 -22.90
CA LYS A 275 -5.43 2.31 -24.27
C LYS A 275 -4.46 1.14 -24.31
N ILE A 276 -3.49 1.10 -23.38
CA ILE A 276 -2.50 0.02 -23.30
C ILE A 276 -3.18 -1.30 -22.92
N LEU A 277 -4.04 -1.29 -21.90
CA LEU A 277 -4.75 -2.48 -21.46
C LEU A 277 -5.72 -3.02 -22.52
N ALA A 278 -6.39 -2.13 -23.27
CA ALA A 278 -7.23 -2.53 -24.40
C ALA A 278 -6.41 -3.24 -25.50
N LYS A 279 -5.21 -2.75 -25.81
CA LYS A 279 -4.28 -3.43 -26.74
C LYS A 279 -3.80 -4.79 -26.21
N LYS A 280 -3.76 -4.99 -24.90
CA LYS A 280 -3.47 -6.28 -24.25
C LYS A 280 -4.68 -7.22 -24.21
N GLY A 281 -5.83 -6.83 -24.78
CA GLY A 281 -7.02 -7.67 -24.92
C GLY A 281 -8.07 -7.51 -23.83
N MET A 282 -7.90 -6.59 -22.90
CA MET A 282 -8.93 -6.30 -21.89
C MET A 282 -10.03 -5.42 -22.49
N LYS A 283 -11.30 -5.82 -22.35
CA LYS A 283 -12.45 -4.95 -22.69
C LYS A 283 -12.72 -4.04 -21.49
N ILE A 284 -12.76 -2.74 -21.73
CA ILE A 284 -12.97 -1.74 -20.66
C ILE A 284 -14.17 -0.87 -21.02
N MET A 285 -15.17 -0.86 -20.15
CA MET A 285 -16.41 -0.09 -20.27
C MET A 285 -16.46 0.91 -19.13
N THR A 286 -16.42 2.19 -19.45
CA THR A 286 -16.49 3.31 -18.49
C THR A 286 -17.85 4.01 -18.58
N SER A 287 -18.20 4.79 -17.55
CA SER A 287 -19.51 5.45 -17.41
C SER A 287 -20.69 4.49 -17.40
N VAL A 288 -20.47 3.26 -16.95
CA VAL A 288 -21.45 2.17 -16.93
C VAL A 288 -21.39 1.43 -15.60
N GLY A 289 -22.55 1.08 -15.07
CA GLY A 289 -22.66 0.31 -13.81
C GLY A 289 -23.47 -0.98 -14.00
N VAL A 290 -23.16 -1.98 -13.16
CA VAL A 290 -23.94 -3.21 -13.08
C VAL A 290 -25.20 -2.95 -12.24
N SER A 291 -26.38 -3.28 -12.76
CA SER A 291 -27.67 -3.08 -12.09
C SER A 291 -28.28 -4.36 -11.52
N GLU A 292 -27.98 -5.50 -12.13
CA GLU A 292 -28.49 -6.81 -11.74
C GLU A 292 -27.51 -7.90 -12.20
N ILE A 293 -27.43 -8.99 -11.47
CA ILE A 293 -26.68 -10.20 -11.83
C ILE A 293 -27.65 -11.38 -11.84
N VAL A 294 -27.64 -12.16 -12.89
CA VAL A 294 -28.46 -13.37 -13.04
C VAL A 294 -27.51 -14.56 -13.19
N GLU A 295 -27.62 -15.53 -12.30
CA GLU A 295 -26.89 -16.79 -12.38
C GLU A 295 -27.72 -17.84 -13.10
N ALA A 296 -27.19 -18.46 -14.13
CA ALA A 296 -27.76 -19.58 -14.84
C ALA A 296 -26.68 -20.46 -15.46
N ASN A 297 -26.85 -21.77 -15.42
CA ASN A 297 -25.94 -22.75 -16.05
C ASN A 297 -24.44 -22.57 -15.64
N ASN A 298 -24.20 -22.25 -14.36
CA ASN A 298 -22.86 -21.97 -13.81
C ASN A 298 -22.13 -20.78 -14.46
N GLN A 299 -22.90 -19.83 -14.97
CA GLN A 299 -22.43 -18.56 -15.52
C GLN A 299 -23.24 -17.40 -14.97
N LEU A 300 -22.67 -16.22 -15.03
CA LEU A 300 -23.29 -14.95 -14.66
C LEU A 300 -23.64 -14.14 -15.89
N THR A 301 -24.84 -13.57 -15.91
CA THR A 301 -25.20 -12.48 -16.82
C THR A 301 -25.30 -11.20 -16.01
N LEU A 302 -24.38 -10.26 -16.23
CA LEU A 302 -24.37 -8.94 -15.62
C LEU A 302 -25.15 -7.98 -16.52
N LYS A 303 -26.29 -7.48 -16.03
CA LYS A 303 -27.06 -6.44 -16.73
C LYS A 303 -26.54 -5.07 -16.37
N LEU A 304 -26.29 -4.26 -17.38
CA LEU A 304 -25.74 -2.92 -17.23
C LEU A 304 -26.85 -1.86 -17.28
N ASN A 305 -26.60 -0.71 -16.65
CA ASN A 305 -27.56 0.40 -16.60
C ASN A 305 -27.79 1.10 -17.97
N ASN A 306 -26.96 0.78 -18.99
CA ASN A 306 -27.13 1.24 -20.37
C ASN A 306 -27.89 0.24 -21.25
N GLY A 307 -28.36 -0.88 -20.68
CA GLY A 307 -29.11 -1.91 -21.38
C GLY A 307 -28.26 -3.01 -22.03
N GLU A 308 -26.94 -2.93 -21.96
CA GLU A 308 -26.06 -4.00 -22.41
C GLU A 308 -25.97 -5.13 -21.36
N GLU A 309 -25.53 -6.31 -21.79
CA GLU A 309 -25.31 -7.48 -20.93
C GLU A 309 -23.91 -8.03 -21.15
N ILE A 310 -23.30 -8.55 -20.06
CA ILE A 310 -22.02 -9.26 -20.08
C ILE A 310 -22.23 -10.64 -19.50
N VAL A 311 -21.82 -11.68 -20.24
CA VAL A 311 -21.81 -13.05 -19.77
C VAL A 311 -20.40 -13.41 -19.34
N ALA A 312 -20.24 -13.96 -18.13
CA ALA A 312 -18.94 -14.36 -17.60
C ALA A 312 -19.06 -15.58 -16.67
N ASP A 313 -18.01 -16.39 -16.61
CA ASP A 313 -17.95 -17.55 -15.68
C ASP A 313 -17.83 -17.09 -14.23
N ARG A 314 -17.15 -15.96 -14.01
CA ARG A 314 -16.95 -15.35 -12.67
C ARG A 314 -17.07 -13.84 -12.76
N ALA A 315 -17.38 -13.23 -11.62
CA ALA A 315 -17.29 -11.77 -11.47
C ALA A 315 -16.41 -11.40 -10.27
N LEU A 316 -15.58 -10.37 -10.42
CA LEU A 316 -14.78 -9.79 -9.35
C LEU A 316 -15.43 -8.48 -8.88
N LEU A 317 -15.81 -8.43 -7.60
CA LEU A 317 -16.29 -7.21 -6.95
C LEU A 317 -15.11 -6.42 -6.40
N SER A 318 -14.77 -5.30 -7.01
CA SER A 318 -13.62 -4.44 -6.68
C SER A 318 -13.95 -2.95 -6.65
N ILE A 319 -15.11 -2.60 -6.07
CA ILE A 319 -15.67 -1.25 -6.00
C ILE A 319 -15.14 -0.40 -4.84
N GLY A 320 -14.05 -0.82 -4.21
CA GLY A 320 -13.41 -0.12 -3.11
C GLY A 320 -13.50 -0.85 -1.77
N ARG A 321 -13.09 -0.14 -0.72
CA ARG A 321 -13.02 -0.66 0.66
C ARG A 321 -13.66 0.33 1.61
N VAL A 322 -14.20 -0.17 2.71
CA VAL A 322 -14.80 0.60 3.80
C VAL A 322 -14.12 0.26 5.13
N PRO A 323 -14.08 1.19 6.10
CA PRO A 323 -13.50 0.93 7.41
C PRO A 323 -14.10 -0.29 8.10
N GLN A 324 -13.28 -1.02 8.83
CA GLN A 324 -13.69 -2.16 9.65
C GLN A 324 -13.88 -1.69 11.10
N LEU A 325 -15.13 -1.66 11.55
CA LEU A 325 -15.51 -1.14 12.87
C LEU A 325 -15.91 -2.26 13.86
N ASP A 326 -15.82 -3.53 13.48
CA ASP A 326 -16.16 -4.65 14.34
C ASP A 326 -15.31 -4.63 15.62
N GLY A 327 -15.96 -4.78 16.78
CA GLY A 327 -15.33 -4.71 18.10
C GLY A 327 -15.20 -3.30 18.67
N LEU A 328 -15.70 -2.27 17.97
CA LEU A 328 -15.66 -0.87 18.38
C LEU A 328 -17.05 -0.31 18.72
N GLU A 329 -18.07 -1.13 18.73
CA GLU A 329 -19.48 -0.76 18.88
C GLU A 329 -19.78 -0.08 20.22
N ASN A 330 -18.98 -0.39 21.27
CA ASN A 330 -19.12 0.21 22.59
C ASN A 330 -18.55 1.63 22.69
N LEU A 331 -17.79 2.07 21.68
CA LEU A 331 -17.19 3.39 21.64
C LEU A 331 -18.09 4.38 20.92
N ASN A 332 -18.37 5.51 21.57
CA ASN A 332 -19.07 6.62 20.92
C ASN A 332 -18.10 7.49 20.11
N LEU A 333 -17.55 6.91 19.03
CA LEU A 333 -16.59 7.57 18.16
C LEU A 333 -17.27 8.56 17.20
N GLU A 334 -16.66 9.71 16.99
CA GLU A 334 -17.08 10.62 15.91
C GLU A 334 -16.68 10.02 14.56
N LEU A 335 -17.67 9.89 13.66
CA LEU A 335 -17.48 9.32 12.33
C LEU A 335 -17.75 10.38 11.25
N ASP A 336 -16.97 10.33 10.18
CA ASP A 336 -17.25 11.03 8.91
C ASP A 336 -17.48 9.98 7.82
N ARG A 337 -18.73 9.87 7.31
CA ARG A 337 -19.13 8.89 6.28
C ARG A 337 -18.68 7.44 6.60
N GLY A 338 -18.83 7.03 7.87
CA GLY A 338 -18.44 5.69 8.33
C GLY A 338 -16.95 5.51 8.62
N ARG A 339 -16.14 6.57 8.57
CA ARG A 339 -14.71 6.58 8.87
C ARG A 339 -14.48 7.19 10.24
N ILE A 340 -13.59 6.63 11.04
CA ILE A 340 -13.26 7.22 12.34
C ILE A 340 -12.55 8.56 12.12
N LYS A 341 -13.12 9.63 12.65
CA LYS A 341 -12.52 10.96 12.58
C LYS A 341 -11.34 11.05 13.52
N VAL A 342 -10.20 11.51 13.03
CA VAL A 342 -8.97 11.72 13.80
C VAL A 342 -8.41 13.13 13.57
N ASN A 343 -7.66 13.61 14.57
CA ASN A 343 -6.86 14.82 14.41
C ASN A 343 -5.49 14.50 13.74
N ALA A 344 -4.66 15.52 13.56
CA ALA A 344 -3.34 15.37 12.95
C ALA A 344 -2.38 14.46 13.73
N TYR A 345 -2.68 14.18 14.99
CA TYR A 345 -1.92 13.29 15.86
C TYR A 345 -2.43 11.84 15.83
N GLN A 346 -3.39 11.52 14.95
CA GLN A 346 -4.12 10.26 14.83
C GLN A 346 -5.02 9.94 16.03
N GLU A 347 -5.30 10.91 16.91
CA GLU A 347 -6.18 10.75 18.06
C GLU A 347 -7.64 10.98 17.64
N THR A 348 -8.52 10.14 18.16
CA THR A 348 -9.98 10.21 17.94
C THR A 348 -10.64 11.29 18.81
N SER A 349 -11.96 11.37 18.79
CA SER A 349 -12.74 12.21 19.72
C SER A 349 -12.62 11.78 21.18
N ILE A 350 -12.10 10.59 21.46
CA ILE A 350 -11.92 10.05 22.81
C ILE A 350 -10.43 10.14 23.19
N PRO A 351 -10.06 10.91 24.23
CA PRO A 351 -8.66 11.11 24.62
C PRO A 351 -7.92 9.80 24.92
N GLY A 352 -6.74 9.64 24.35
CA GLY A 352 -5.89 8.45 24.50
C GLY A 352 -6.39 7.24 23.70
N ILE A 353 -7.32 7.45 22.75
CA ILE A 353 -7.69 6.46 21.74
C ILE A 353 -7.31 7.01 20.36
N TYR A 354 -6.44 6.27 19.66
CA TYR A 354 -5.91 6.62 18.35
C TYR A 354 -6.44 5.67 17.28
N ALA A 355 -6.58 6.13 16.04
CA ALA A 355 -7.11 5.30 14.94
C ALA A 355 -6.31 5.49 13.64
N PRO A 356 -5.09 4.90 13.54
CA PRO A 356 -4.27 4.98 12.33
C PRO A 356 -4.67 3.96 11.27
N GLY A 357 -4.40 4.29 10.01
CA GLY A 357 -4.59 3.41 8.86
C GLY A 357 -5.98 3.49 8.25
N ASP A 358 -6.38 2.43 7.51
CA ASP A 358 -7.60 2.42 6.71
C ASP A 358 -8.88 2.73 7.50
N VAL A 359 -8.88 2.46 8.80
CA VAL A 359 -10.04 2.67 9.66
C VAL A 359 -10.46 4.14 9.74
N ASN A 360 -9.53 5.08 9.56
CA ASN A 360 -9.84 6.51 9.49
C ASN A 360 -10.09 7.01 8.05
N GLY A 361 -9.79 6.19 7.04
CA GLY A 361 -10.09 6.48 5.63
C GLY A 361 -9.34 7.66 5.02
N THR A 362 -8.32 8.22 5.69
CA THR A 362 -7.54 9.37 5.19
C THR A 362 -6.69 9.00 3.98
N LYS A 363 -5.88 7.94 4.10
CA LYS A 363 -5.05 7.36 3.03
C LYS A 363 -5.03 5.84 3.22
N MET A 364 -5.80 5.10 2.41
CA MET A 364 -5.90 3.63 2.49
C MET A 364 -4.75 2.96 1.73
N LEU A 365 -3.51 3.23 2.17
CA LEU A 365 -2.26 2.71 1.61
C LEU A 365 -1.40 2.14 2.73
N ALA A 366 -0.74 1.00 2.49
CA ALA A 366 0.03 0.31 3.52
C ALA A 366 1.16 1.16 4.12
N HIS A 367 1.92 1.88 3.29
CA HIS A 367 3.00 2.76 3.72
C HIS A 367 2.49 4.01 4.46
N ALA A 368 1.33 4.55 4.09
CA ALA A 368 0.65 5.59 4.88
C ALA A 368 0.22 5.03 6.25
N ALA A 369 -0.30 3.80 6.28
CA ALA A 369 -0.68 3.13 7.52
C ALA A 369 0.52 2.89 8.45
N TYR A 370 1.71 2.55 7.90
CA TYR A 370 2.97 2.48 8.66
C TYR A 370 3.28 3.81 9.35
N ARG A 371 3.29 4.89 8.59
CA ARG A 371 3.55 6.24 9.12
C ARG A 371 2.52 6.67 10.15
N MET A 372 1.23 6.48 9.88
CA MET A 372 0.17 6.78 10.82
C MET A 372 0.30 5.96 12.11
N GLY A 373 0.62 4.67 12.00
CA GLY A 373 0.82 3.77 13.13
C GLY A 373 2.01 4.17 14.02
N GLU A 374 3.13 4.53 13.40
CA GLU A 374 4.32 5.05 14.10
C GLU A 374 3.99 6.33 14.88
N VAL A 375 3.31 7.28 14.23
CA VAL A 375 2.89 8.55 14.82
C VAL A 375 1.90 8.32 15.98
N ALA A 376 0.92 7.43 15.81
CA ALA A 376 -0.03 7.10 16.87
C ALA A 376 0.66 6.51 18.11
N ALA A 377 1.64 5.60 17.91
CA ALA A 377 2.40 5.02 19.00
C ALA A 377 3.28 6.05 19.72
N GLU A 378 3.95 6.93 18.99
CA GLU A 378 4.74 8.03 19.61
C GLU A 378 3.86 8.95 20.44
N ASN A 379 2.70 9.34 19.91
CA ASN A 379 1.75 10.20 20.61
C ASN A 379 1.12 9.51 21.82
N ALA A 380 0.79 8.24 21.72
CA ALA A 380 0.30 7.45 22.84
C ALA A 380 1.33 7.36 23.99
N MET A 381 2.64 7.27 23.67
CA MET A 381 3.70 7.17 24.66
C MET A 381 4.12 8.52 25.27
N ARG A 382 4.06 9.60 24.50
CA ARG A 382 4.70 10.89 24.84
C ARG A 382 3.72 12.08 24.93
N GLY A 383 2.44 11.84 24.66
CA GLY A 383 1.47 12.90 24.40
C GLY A 383 1.54 13.38 22.94
N ASN A 384 0.61 14.17 22.50
CA ASN A 384 0.44 14.58 21.11
C ASN A 384 1.58 15.50 20.61
N VAL A 385 2.77 14.93 20.36
CA VAL A 385 4.02 15.63 20.01
C VAL A 385 4.34 15.58 18.51
N ARG A 386 3.77 14.63 17.75
CA ARG A 386 4.08 14.44 16.33
C ARG A 386 2.85 14.36 15.46
N LYS A 387 2.79 15.16 14.41
CA LYS A 387 1.75 15.11 13.38
C LYS A 387 2.10 14.12 12.29
N ALA A 388 1.07 13.49 11.71
CA ALA A 388 1.27 12.70 10.50
C ALA A 388 1.21 13.64 9.29
N HIS A 389 2.31 13.71 8.54
CA HIS A 389 2.37 14.35 7.24
C HIS A 389 2.07 13.28 6.18
N LEU A 390 1.02 13.47 5.39
CA LEU A 390 0.54 12.49 4.41
C LEU A 390 0.30 13.12 3.03
N ASP A 391 0.63 14.39 2.85
CA ASP A 391 0.31 15.15 1.63
C ASP A 391 1.07 14.59 0.42
N TYR A 392 2.32 14.24 0.60
CA TYR A 392 3.18 13.70 -0.45
C TYR A 392 3.33 12.16 -0.36
N THR A 393 2.26 11.49 0.08
CA THR A 393 2.21 10.02 0.07
C THR A 393 2.14 9.50 -1.38
N PRO A 394 3.14 8.74 -1.87
CA PRO A 394 3.09 8.19 -3.21
C PRO A 394 2.02 7.11 -3.33
N ALA A 395 1.43 6.97 -4.51
CA ALA A 395 0.51 5.89 -4.85
C ALA A 395 0.95 5.22 -6.15
N ALA A 396 0.81 3.89 -6.24
CA ALA A 396 1.19 3.14 -7.42
C ALA A 396 0.16 2.09 -7.81
N VAL A 397 0.09 1.80 -9.11
CA VAL A 397 -0.64 0.68 -9.72
C VAL A 397 0.38 -0.17 -10.46
N TYR A 398 0.49 -1.42 -10.07
CA TYR A 398 1.55 -2.33 -10.54
C TYR A 398 1.13 -3.08 -11.82
N THR A 399 0.58 -2.33 -12.76
CA THR A 399 0.34 -2.83 -14.12
C THR A 399 1.67 -2.91 -14.90
N HIS A 400 1.61 -3.34 -16.14
CA HIS A 400 2.76 -3.28 -17.03
C HIS A 400 2.35 -2.56 -18.34
N PRO A 401 2.77 -1.28 -18.52
CA PRO A 401 3.64 -0.46 -17.67
C PRO A 401 3.00 -0.11 -16.32
N GLU A 402 3.85 0.18 -15.32
CA GLU A 402 3.42 0.66 -14.01
C GLU A 402 2.87 2.08 -14.09
N VAL A 403 2.03 2.42 -13.11
CA VAL A 403 1.55 3.81 -12.92
C VAL A 403 1.89 4.24 -11.50
N ALA A 404 2.32 5.49 -11.34
CA ALA A 404 2.52 6.06 -10.02
C ALA A 404 2.21 7.56 -9.99
N MET A 405 1.87 8.07 -8.81
CA MET A 405 1.66 9.49 -8.57
C MET A 405 2.10 9.90 -7.17
N CYS A 406 2.45 11.17 -7.03
CA CYS A 406 2.64 11.85 -5.77
C CYS A 406 2.10 13.28 -5.89
N GLY A 407 1.41 13.79 -4.86
CA GLY A 407 0.83 15.13 -4.86
C GLY A 407 -0.50 15.25 -5.60
N LEU A 408 -0.76 16.41 -6.19
CA LEU A 408 -2.03 16.78 -6.83
C LEU A 408 -2.07 16.36 -8.30
N THR A 409 -3.23 15.95 -8.78
CA THR A 409 -3.49 15.81 -10.22
C THR A 409 -3.46 17.18 -10.88
N GLU A 410 -3.28 17.25 -12.22
CA GLU A 410 -3.39 18.53 -12.92
C GLU A 410 -4.77 19.18 -12.71
N GLU A 411 -5.85 18.38 -12.70
CA GLU A 411 -7.22 18.88 -12.46
C GLU A 411 -7.32 19.55 -11.08
N ASP A 412 -6.81 18.89 -10.01
CA ASP A 412 -6.84 19.42 -8.64
C ASP A 412 -5.90 20.61 -8.46
N ALA A 413 -4.71 20.57 -9.07
CA ALA A 413 -3.75 21.67 -9.01
C ALA A 413 -4.31 22.93 -9.66
N ARG A 414 -4.93 22.82 -10.85
CA ARG A 414 -5.61 23.96 -11.53
C ARG A 414 -6.77 24.47 -10.71
N ALA A 415 -7.55 23.59 -10.09
CA ALA A 415 -8.68 24.02 -9.25
C ALA A 415 -8.22 24.79 -8.00
N LYS A 416 -7.06 24.43 -7.41
CA LYS A 416 -6.54 25.03 -6.18
C LYS A 416 -5.67 26.27 -6.42
N TYR A 417 -4.83 26.25 -7.45
CA TYR A 417 -3.79 27.27 -7.69
C TYR A 417 -4.07 28.14 -8.92
N GLY A 418 -4.99 27.74 -9.82
CA GLY A 418 -5.29 28.44 -11.07
C GLY A 418 -4.25 28.08 -12.13
N ASP A 419 -3.31 28.99 -12.41
CA ASP A 419 -2.23 28.76 -13.39
C ASP A 419 -1.18 27.81 -12.83
N VAL A 420 -0.89 26.75 -13.61
CA VAL A 420 0.14 25.76 -13.32
C VAL A 420 1.00 25.50 -14.56
N LEU A 421 2.27 25.18 -14.35
CA LEU A 421 3.18 24.70 -15.37
C LEU A 421 3.07 23.19 -15.51
N ILE A 422 3.14 22.70 -16.74
CA ILE A 422 3.11 21.26 -17.03
C ILE A 422 4.38 20.91 -17.82
N GLY A 423 5.23 20.09 -17.21
CA GLY A 423 6.35 19.42 -17.86
C GLY A 423 5.97 17.98 -18.23
N LYS A 424 6.42 17.50 -19.38
CA LYS A 424 6.15 16.12 -19.82
C LYS A 424 7.34 15.55 -20.58
N SER A 425 7.85 14.39 -20.10
CA SER A 425 8.96 13.67 -20.71
C SER A 425 8.51 12.25 -21.11
N SER A 426 8.69 11.86 -22.37
CA SER A 426 8.26 10.56 -22.89
C SER A 426 9.37 9.51 -22.76
N PHE A 427 9.04 8.31 -22.33
CA PHE A 427 9.96 7.17 -22.34
C PHE A 427 10.37 6.71 -23.74
N ALA A 428 9.66 7.12 -24.79
CA ALA A 428 10.05 6.87 -26.18
C ALA A 428 11.40 7.48 -26.57
N GLY A 429 11.85 8.52 -25.84
CA GLY A 429 13.20 9.12 -26.00
C GLY A 429 14.25 8.59 -25.02
N ASN A 430 13.90 7.74 -24.08
CA ASN A 430 14.81 7.25 -23.05
C ASN A 430 15.57 6.02 -23.52
N GLY A 431 16.93 6.12 -23.55
CA GLY A 431 17.78 5.04 -24.04
C GLY A 431 17.64 3.72 -23.28
N ARG A 432 17.46 3.77 -21.95
CA ARG A 432 17.24 2.59 -21.12
C ARG A 432 15.88 1.93 -21.43
N ALA A 433 14.83 2.73 -21.59
CA ALA A 433 13.49 2.25 -21.90
C ALA A 433 13.43 1.56 -23.28
N ILE A 434 14.09 2.15 -24.29
CA ILE A 434 14.21 1.57 -25.62
C ILE A 434 14.97 0.25 -25.57
N ALA A 435 16.13 0.21 -24.88
CA ALA A 435 16.94 -1.00 -24.73
C ALA A 435 16.19 -2.12 -24.01
N SER A 436 15.31 -1.80 -23.07
CA SER A 436 14.46 -2.75 -22.33
C SER A 436 13.20 -3.16 -23.06
N ASN A 437 12.84 -2.51 -24.17
CA ASN A 437 11.57 -2.67 -24.89
C ASN A 437 10.34 -2.19 -24.05
N GLU A 438 10.56 -1.15 -23.23
CA GLU A 438 9.60 -0.59 -22.28
C GLU A 438 9.40 0.92 -22.52
N ALA A 439 9.52 1.37 -23.77
CA ALA A 439 9.48 2.78 -24.16
C ALA A 439 8.06 3.39 -24.16
N GLN A 440 7.09 2.75 -23.52
CA GLN A 440 5.70 3.25 -23.43
C GLN A 440 5.56 4.16 -22.21
N GLY A 441 4.76 5.24 -22.41
CA GLY A 441 4.38 6.13 -21.33
C GLY A 441 5.25 7.39 -21.20
N PHE A 442 5.11 8.03 -20.06
CA PHE A 442 5.71 9.35 -19.80
C PHE A 442 5.81 9.66 -18.31
N VAL A 443 6.63 10.62 -17.97
CA VAL A 443 6.61 11.37 -16.71
C VAL A 443 5.93 12.70 -16.95
N LYS A 444 5.03 13.11 -16.07
CA LYS A 444 4.35 14.42 -16.07
C LYS A 444 4.57 15.09 -14.72
N VAL A 445 5.09 16.31 -14.75
CA VAL A 445 5.30 17.17 -13.60
C VAL A 445 4.32 18.33 -13.65
N VAL A 446 3.65 18.60 -12.54
CA VAL A 446 2.76 19.74 -12.35
C VAL A 446 3.41 20.66 -11.34
N ALA A 447 3.61 21.91 -11.68
CA ALA A 447 4.25 22.89 -10.79
C ALA A 447 3.47 24.21 -10.72
N ASP A 448 3.64 24.93 -9.62
CA ASP A 448 3.16 26.29 -9.47
C ASP A 448 3.84 27.24 -10.47
N ALA A 449 3.06 28.09 -11.13
CA ALA A 449 3.57 28.99 -12.16
C ALA A 449 4.43 30.13 -11.61
N LYS A 450 4.36 30.43 -10.30
CA LYS A 450 5.02 31.58 -9.70
C LYS A 450 6.31 31.22 -8.98
N TYR A 451 6.29 30.15 -8.21
CA TYR A 451 7.41 29.75 -7.36
C TYR A 451 8.10 28.46 -7.84
N HIS A 452 7.57 27.83 -8.88
CA HIS A 452 8.04 26.56 -9.43
C HIS A 452 7.99 25.38 -8.44
N GLU A 453 7.20 25.52 -7.35
CA GLU A 453 6.95 24.43 -6.41
C GLU A 453 6.32 23.24 -7.15
N ILE A 454 6.86 22.05 -6.92
CA ILE A 454 6.30 20.82 -7.51
C ILE A 454 5.03 20.44 -6.75
N LEU A 455 3.88 20.55 -7.41
CA LEU A 455 2.55 20.25 -6.85
C LEU A 455 2.15 18.80 -7.06
N GLY A 456 2.67 18.15 -8.09
CA GLY A 456 2.38 16.76 -8.38
C GLY A 456 3.28 16.16 -9.45
N VAL A 457 3.54 14.88 -9.33
CA VAL A 457 4.27 14.08 -10.33
C VAL A 457 3.47 12.83 -10.64
N HIS A 458 3.33 12.52 -11.93
CA HIS A 458 2.55 11.41 -12.44
C HIS A 458 3.35 10.65 -13.47
N ILE A 459 3.46 9.34 -13.29
CA ILE A 459 4.29 8.48 -14.12
C ILE A 459 3.43 7.33 -14.65
N ILE A 460 3.52 7.07 -15.94
CA ILE A 460 3.15 5.81 -16.55
C ILE A 460 4.34 5.31 -17.34
N GLY A 461 4.90 4.17 -16.97
CA GLY A 461 6.12 3.66 -17.61
C GLY A 461 6.84 2.61 -16.79
N PRO A 462 8.07 2.25 -17.20
CA PRO A 462 8.88 1.29 -16.47
C PRO A 462 9.29 1.83 -15.09
N ALA A 463 9.28 0.96 -14.10
CA ALA A 463 9.71 1.26 -12.73
C ALA A 463 9.04 2.51 -12.10
N ALA A 464 7.79 2.82 -12.50
CA ALA A 464 7.10 4.02 -12.02
C ALA A 464 6.94 4.01 -10.48
N ALA A 465 6.71 2.83 -9.89
CA ALA A 465 6.59 2.65 -8.44
C ALA A 465 7.89 2.94 -7.68
N GLU A 466 9.04 2.77 -8.33
CA GLU A 466 10.34 3.13 -7.76
C GLU A 466 10.67 4.62 -8.01
N LEU A 467 10.46 5.10 -9.24
CA LEU A 467 10.75 6.48 -9.62
C LEU A 467 9.97 7.51 -8.81
N ILE A 468 8.71 7.23 -8.48
CA ILE A 468 7.85 8.16 -7.73
C ILE A 468 8.38 8.49 -6.33
N ASN A 469 9.26 7.66 -5.76
CA ASN A 469 9.87 7.93 -4.45
C ASN A 469 10.84 9.10 -4.50
N GLU A 470 11.49 9.36 -5.65
CA GLU A 470 12.28 10.57 -5.87
C GLU A 470 11.37 11.81 -5.80
N ALA A 471 10.25 11.80 -6.52
CA ALA A 471 9.27 12.89 -6.45
C ALA A 471 8.76 13.14 -5.03
N SER A 472 8.40 12.07 -4.29
CA SER A 472 7.98 12.18 -2.89
C SER A 472 9.06 12.83 -2.03
N THR A 473 10.33 12.45 -2.22
CA THR A 473 11.46 13.02 -1.47
C THR A 473 11.67 14.50 -1.79
N ILE A 474 11.59 14.88 -3.07
CA ILE A 474 11.75 16.26 -3.53
C ILE A 474 10.62 17.14 -2.94
N MET A 475 9.38 16.71 -3.05
CA MET A 475 8.21 17.44 -2.56
C MET A 475 8.19 17.55 -1.03
N GLU A 476 8.58 16.50 -0.30
CA GLU A 476 8.64 16.52 1.18
C GLU A 476 9.73 17.47 1.72
N ASN A 477 10.73 17.80 0.89
CA ASN A 477 11.79 18.76 1.20
C ASN A 477 11.57 20.13 0.56
N GLU A 478 10.39 20.40 0.01
CA GLU A 478 9.99 21.69 -0.57
C GLU A 478 10.94 22.18 -1.70
N LEU A 479 11.56 21.23 -2.44
CA LEU A 479 12.39 21.56 -3.60
C LEU A 479 11.49 21.90 -4.79
N THR A 480 12.01 22.74 -5.69
CA THR A 480 11.31 23.22 -6.88
C THR A 480 11.76 22.50 -8.16
N VAL A 481 11.12 22.81 -9.26
CA VAL A 481 11.55 22.34 -10.59
C VAL A 481 13.00 22.77 -10.90
N ASP A 482 13.42 23.93 -10.39
CA ASP A 482 14.76 24.47 -10.67
C ASP A 482 15.88 23.62 -10.04
N GLU A 483 15.66 23.07 -8.82
CA GLU A 483 16.59 22.12 -8.19
C GLU A 483 16.56 20.76 -8.88
N LEU A 484 15.36 20.28 -9.29
CA LEU A 484 15.24 19.04 -10.02
C LEU A 484 16.01 19.09 -11.35
N LEU A 485 15.93 20.18 -12.10
CA LEU A 485 16.65 20.38 -13.37
C LEU A 485 18.18 20.47 -13.20
N GLN A 486 18.67 20.81 -12.00
CA GLN A 486 20.10 20.84 -11.69
C GLN A 486 20.63 19.47 -11.23
N SER A 487 19.74 18.53 -10.89
CA SER A 487 20.12 17.21 -10.41
C SER A 487 20.70 16.36 -11.55
N ILE A 488 21.80 15.67 -11.28
CA ILE A 488 22.44 14.77 -12.26
C ILE A 488 21.89 13.36 -12.04
N HIS A 489 21.17 12.85 -13.03
CA HIS A 489 20.71 11.45 -13.03
C HIS A 489 21.75 10.53 -13.68
N GLY A 490 21.89 9.32 -13.16
CA GLY A 490 22.80 8.33 -13.73
C GLY A 490 22.37 7.88 -15.14
N HIS A 491 23.34 7.67 -16.04
CA HIS A 491 23.10 7.21 -17.40
C HIS A 491 23.62 5.77 -17.61
N PRO A 492 22.86 4.85 -18.26
CA PRO A 492 21.47 5.00 -18.68
C PRO A 492 20.49 4.52 -17.59
N THR A 493 19.50 5.31 -17.25
CA THR A 493 18.46 4.99 -16.27
C THR A 493 17.07 5.44 -16.73
N PHE A 494 16.02 4.91 -16.11
CA PHE A 494 14.65 5.42 -16.31
C PHE A 494 14.45 6.79 -15.66
N SER A 495 15.19 7.09 -14.58
CA SER A 495 15.10 8.36 -13.84
C SER A 495 15.58 9.57 -14.62
N GLU A 496 16.29 9.40 -15.75
CA GLU A 496 16.60 10.50 -16.67
C GLU A 496 15.35 11.18 -17.27
N ASN A 497 14.17 10.59 -17.04
CA ASN A 497 12.89 11.17 -17.44
C ASN A 497 12.26 12.07 -16.36
N MET A 498 12.80 12.06 -15.13
CA MET A 498 12.36 12.96 -14.07
C MET A 498 12.83 14.37 -14.33
#